data_0341c0837699539c9010e01809c01e0e
#
_entry.id   0341c0837699539c9010e01809c01e0e
#
_cell.length_a   1.000
_cell.length_b   1.000
_cell.length_c   1.000
_cell.angle_alpha   90.00
_cell.angle_beta   90.00
_cell.angle_gamma   90.00
#
_symmetry.space_group_name_H-M   'P 1'
#
loop_
_entity.id
_entity.type
_entity.pdbx_description
1 polymer ?
#
loop_
_entity_poly.entity_id
_entity_poly.type
_entity_poly.pdbx_seq_one_letter_code
_entity_poly.pdbx_strand_id
1 'polypeptide(L)'
;NEEGRLKSFDPEYAANMKDKAGTAPLGAYNDLEQSLIVKQNPEKVDAVTSATHSSNTFKELVKQALADSPVEAAGTYVDGLYKAAEKDFDNHGWKAMAAVIIKNSKVVTAAFDETNKDDGRYKSVDEEYASNMKEKSGTTPAEAIQVLSKSLIDKQDADVDSVTGATGTADKFKTLMEETLSLAK
;
A
#
# COMPACT_ATOMS: atom_id res chain seq x y z
N ASN A 1 0.04 -11.79 -16.58
CA ASN A 1 -0.36 -12.80 -17.58
C ASN A 1 -1.44 -12.21 -18.50
N GLU A 2 -1.94 -12.99 -19.45
CA GLU A 2 -2.97 -12.57 -20.42
C GLU A 2 -4.29 -12.17 -19.74
N GLU A 3 -4.56 -12.64 -18.54
CA GLU A 3 -5.72 -12.29 -17.72
C GLU A 3 -5.49 -11.02 -16.87
N GLY A 4 -4.36 -10.33 -17.03
CA GLY A 4 -4.00 -9.16 -16.23
C GLY A 4 -3.52 -9.46 -14.81
N ARG A 5 -3.34 -10.73 -14.44
CA ARG A 5 -2.88 -11.12 -13.11
C ARG A 5 -1.38 -10.86 -12.97
N LEU A 6 -0.98 -10.24 -11.86
CA LEU A 6 0.43 -10.05 -11.54
C LEU A 6 1.07 -11.37 -11.10
N LYS A 7 2.31 -11.62 -11.52
CA LYS A 7 3.07 -12.83 -11.14
C LYS A 7 3.23 -13.01 -9.65
N SER A 8 3.35 -11.93 -8.89
CA SER A 8 3.47 -11.94 -7.43
C SER A 8 2.20 -12.39 -6.71
N PHE A 9 1.04 -12.31 -7.39
CA PHE A 9 -0.27 -12.71 -6.87
C PHE A 9 -0.84 -13.95 -7.59
N ASP A 10 -0.01 -14.64 -8.36
CA ASP A 10 -0.36 -15.90 -9.02
C ASP A 10 0.23 -17.07 -8.21
N PRO A 11 -0.58 -17.79 -7.41
CA PRO A 11 -0.09 -18.84 -6.51
C PRO A 11 0.47 -20.04 -7.26
N GLU A 12 -0.08 -20.38 -8.42
CA GLU A 12 0.40 -21.48 -9.23
C GLU A 12 1.76 -21.14 -9.86
N TYR A 13 1.90 -19.94 -10.40
CA TYR A 13 3.17 -19.45 -10.92
C TYR A 13 4.23 -19.37 -9.81
N ALA A 14 3.86 -18.88 -8.64
CA ALA A 14 4.76 -18.77 -7.49
C ALA A 14 5.24 -20.14 -6.99
N ALA A 15 4.35 -21.14 -6.92
CA ALA A 15 4.69 -22.49 -6.53
C ALA A 15 5.63 -23.15 -7.54
N ASN A 16 5.31 -23.07 -8.83
CA ASN A 16 6.14 -23.59 -9.91
C ASN A 16 7.53 -22.95 -9.97
N MET A 17 7.61 -21.63 -9.76
CA MET A 17 8.89 -20.93 -9.74
C MET A 17 9.71 -21.33 -8.52
N LYS A 18 9.09 -21.45 -7.34
CA LYS A 18 9.76 -21.87 -6.12
C LYS A 18 10.35 -23.29 -6.23
N ASP A 19 9.60 -24.22 -6.81
CA ASP A 19 10.04 -25.61 -7.03
C ASP A 19 11.24 -25.68 -7.99
N LYS A 20 11.19 -24.94 -9.10
CA LYS A 20 12.24 -24.99 -10.14
C LYS A 20 13.44 -24.09 -9.88
N ALA A 21 13.25 -23.00 -9.18
CA ALA A 21 14.21 -21.90 -9.07
C ALA A 21 14.62 -21.59 -7.62
N GLY A 22 13.99 -22.23 -6.64
CA GLY A 22 14.25 -22.00 -5.22
C GLY A 22 13.72 -20.66 -4.68
N THR A 23 13.14 -19.82 -5.53
CA THR A 23 12.55 -18.52 -5.15
C THR A 23 11.18 -18.33 -5.79
N ALA A 24 10.35 -17.47 -5.19
CA ALA A 24 9.06 -17.05 -5.73
C ALA A 24 9.14 -15.60 -6.21
N PRO A 25 8.22 -15.15 -7.10
CA PRO A 25 8.26 -13.79 -7.66
C PRO A 25 8.29 -12.68 -6.59
N LEU A 26 7.46 -12.80 -5.56
CA LEU A 26 7.40 -11.80 -4.48
C LEU A 26 8.73 -11.71 -3.72
N GLY A 27 9.34 -12.85 -3.39
CA GLY A 27 10.66 -12.88 -2.74
C GLY A 27 11.74 -12.21 -3.60
N ALA A 28 11.79 -12.57 -4.89
CA ALA A 28 12.74 -11.99 -5.82
C ALA A 28 12.56 -10.46 -5.97
N TYR A 29 11.32 -9.98 -6.01
CA TYR A 29 11.07 -8.53 -6.08
C TYR A 29 11.46 -7.81 -4.81
N ASN A 30 11.16 -8.35 -3.63
CA ASN A 30 11.59 -7.79 -2.36
C ASN A 30 13.14 -7.68 -2.28
N ASP A 31 13.86 -8.72 -2.71
CA ASP A 31 15.33 -8.70 -2.71
C ASP A 31 15.89 -7.61 -3.62
N LEU A 32 15.31 -7.43 -4.83
CA LEU A 32 15.70 -6.37 -5.76
C LEU A 32 15.42 -4.98 -5.21
N GLU A 33 14.25 -4.77 -4.61
CA GLU A 33 13.84 -3.51 -3.99
C GLU A 33 14.76 -3.15 -2.81
N GLN A 34 15.03 -4.09 -1.93
CA GLN A 34 15.95 -3.87 -0.80
C GLN A 34 17.39 -3.58 -1.29
N SER A 35 17.86 -4.31 -2.31
CA SER A 35 19.17 -4.07 -2.90
C SER A 35 19.26 -2.66 -3.50
N LEU A 36 18.21 -2.18 -4.17
CA LEU A 36 18.13 -0.83 -4.73
C LEU A 36 18.16 0.24 -3.62
N ILE A 37 17.36 0.06 -2.56
CA ILE A 37 17.31 0.98 -1.41
C ILE A 37 18.70 1.10 -0.75
N VAL A 38 19.38 -0.01 -0.56
CA VAL A 38 20.72 -0.01 0.07
C VAL A 38 21.78 0.59 -0.85
N LYS A 39 21.76 0.22 -2.13
CA LYS A 39 22.82 0.61 -3.08
C LYS A 39 22.58 1.97 -3.73
N GLN A 40 21.36 2.49 -3.69
CA GLN A 40 20.95 3.77 -4.30
C GLN A 40 21.39 3.94 -5.77
N ASN A 41 21.55 2.81 -6.47
CA ASN A 41 22.00 2.79 -7.86
C ASN A 41 21.52 1.51 -8.56
N PRO A 42 20.67 1.60 -9.60
CA PRO A 42 20.14 0.44 -10.29
C PRO A 42 21.20 -0.43 -10.96
N GLU A 43 22.34 0.15 -11.39
CA GLU A 43 23.43 -0.62 -11.98
C GLU A 43 24.11 -1.55 -10.98
N LYS A 44 24.11 -1.18 -9.70
CA LYS A 44 24.72 -1.93 -8.62
C LYS A 44 23.77 -2.96 -7.97
N VAL A 45 22.50 -3.00 -8.38
CA VAL A 45 21.55 -4.01 -7.88
C VAL A 45 21.99 -5.39 -8.36
N ASP A 46 22.16 -6.34 -7.46
CA ASP A 46 22.52 -7.71 -7.82
C ASP A 46 21.33 -8.42 -8.46
N ALA A 47 21.61 -9.30 -9.41
CA ALA A 47 20.59 -10.16 -9.96
C ALA A 47 20.21 -11.25 -8.95
N VAL A 48 18.92 -11.49 -8.78
CA VAL A 48 18.43 -12.59 -7.95
C VAL A 48 18.61 -13.90 -8.72
N THR A 49 19.21 -14.88 -8.05
CA THR A 49 19.47 -16.22 -8.62
C THR A 49 18.15 -16.81 -9.16
N SER A 50 18.22 -17.36 -10.36
CA SER A 50 17.07 -17.95 -11.07
C SER A 50 15.94 -16.97 -11.43
N ALA A 51 16.13 -15.65 -11.21
CA ALA A 51 15.20 -14.58 -11.59
C ALA A 51 15.88 -13.53 -12.49
N THR A 52 16.84 -13.91 -13.32
CA THR A 52 17.68 -13.02 -14.14
C THR A 52 16.85 -12.09 -15.03
N HIS A 53 15.82 -12.61 -15.70
CA HIS A 53 14.97 -11.80 -16.56
C HIS A 53 14.25 -10.71 -15.75
N SER A 54 13.64 -11.07 -14.62
CA SER A 54 12.98 -10.12 -13.73
C SER A 54 13.96 -9.08 -13.16
N SER A 55 15.18 -9.51 -12.82
CA SER A 55 16.23 -8.60 -12.32
C SER A 55 16.66 -7.58 -13.38
N ASN A 56 16.83 -8.00 -14.63
CA ASN A 56 17.17 -7.09 -15.72
C ASN A 56 16.03 -6.13 -16.03
N THR A 57 14.80 -6.63 -16.12
CA THR A 57 13.61 -5.78 -16.33
C THR A 57 13.45 -4.75 -15.21
N PHE A 58 13.65 -5.17 -13.95
CA PHE A 58 13.62 -4.26 -12.80
C PHE A 58 14.64 -3.13 -12.95
N LYS A 59 15.90 -3.46 -13.24
CA LYS A 59 16.97 -2.47 -13.44
C LYS A 59 16.63 -1.47 -14.52
N GLU A 60 16.17 -1.94 -15.69
CA GLU A 60 15.82 -1.08 -16.81
C GLU A 60 14.65 -0.15 -16.48
N LEU A 61 13.59 -0.66 -15.83
CA LEU A 61 12.46 0.16 -15.42
C LEU A 61 12.85 1.20 -14.37
N VAL A 62 13.70 0.84 -13.42
CA VAL A 62 14.21 1.78 -12.41
C VAL A 62 15.08 2.86 -13.07
N LYS A 63 15.95 2.50 -14.01
CA LYS A 63 16.74 3.49 -14.78
C LYS A 63 15.84 4.47 -15.52
N GLN A 64 14.82 3.98 -16.20
CA GLN A 64 13.84 4.82 -16.90
C GLN A 64 13.12 5.74 -15.92
N ALA A 65 12.63 5.21 -14.80
CA ALA A 65 11.95 6.00 -13.77
C ALA A 65 12.83 7.08 -13.14
N LEU A 66 14.14 6.82 -13.01
CA LEU A 66 15.11 7.79 -12.47
C LEU A 66 15.60 8.79 -13.54
N ALA A 67 15.58 8.40 -14.82
CA ALA A 67 15.95 9.28 -15.94
C ALA A 67 14.86 10.30 -16.27
N ASP A 68 13.62 9.92 -16.09
CA ASP A 68 12.51 10.88 -16.08
C ASP A 68 12.69 11.70 -14.79
N SER A 69 13.51 12.75 -14.88
CA SER A 69 13.82 13.65 -13.76
C SER A 69 12.58 13.86 -12.91
N PRO A 70 12.73 13.88 -11.57
CA PRO A 70 11.60 14.28 -10.74
C PRO A 70 11.09 15.59 -11.32
N VAL A 71 9.86 15.57 -11.82
CA VAL A 71 9.17 16.80 -12.14
C VAL A 71 9.27 17.60 -10.84
N GLU A 72 9.94 18.76 -10.88
CA GLU A 72 9.95 19.64 -9.72
C GLU A 72 8.50 19.76 -9.29
N ALA A 73 8.22 19.28 -8.08
CA ALA A 73 6.86 19.19 -7.60
C ALA A 73 6.30 20.62 -7.55
N ALA A 74 5.58 21.01 -8.57
CA ALA A 74 4.88 22.30 -8.62
C ALA A 74 3.70 22.34 -7.65
N GLY A 75 3.65 21.39 -6.70
CA GLY A 75 2.54 21.19 -5.76
C GLY A 75 2.99 20.99 -4.33
N THR A 76 2.02 20.68 -3.48
CA THR A 76 2.20 20.59 -2.02
C THR A 76 3.01 19.37 -1.59
N TYR A 77 2.99 18.28 -2.39
CA TYR A 77 3.55 16.99 -2.02
C TYR A 77 4.68 16.55 -2.94
N VAL A 78 5.67 15.88 -2.36
CA VAL A 78 6.75 15.20 -3.09
C VAL A 78 6.26 13.83 -3.55
N ASP A 79 6.61 13.45 -4.78
CA ASP A 79 6.23 12.15 -5.35
C ASP A 79 6.86 10.99 -4.57
N GLY A 80 6.08 9.96 -4.29
CA GLY A 80 6.55 8.80 -3.53
C GLY A 80 5.42 7.94 -2.94
N LEU A 81 5.85 6.90 -2.23
CA LEU A 81 4.99 6.07 -1.38
C LEU A 81 5.28 6.41 0.08
N TYR A 82 4.27 6.89 0.79
CA TYR A 82 4.35 7.25 2.20
C TYR A 82 3.44 6.37 3.03
N LYS A 83 3.88 6.00 4.24
CA LYS A 83 3.18 5.07 5.12
C LYS A 83 3.23 5.57 6.55
N ALA A 84 2.12 5.39 7.28
CA ALA A 84 2.05 5.55 8.71
C ALA A 84 1.24 4.40 9.33
N ALA A 85 1.46 4.13 10.62
CA ALA A 85 0.69 3.16 11.37
C ALA A 85 0.62 3.57 12.84
N GLU A 86 -0.49 3.26 13.49
CA GLU A 86 -0.58 3.40 14.95
C GLU A 86 0.55 2.62 15.62
N LYS A 87 1.04 3.10 16.76
CA LYS A 87 2.09 2.42 17.51
C LYS A 87 1.55 1.17 18.20
N ASP A 88 0.40 1.31 18.84
CA ASP A 88 -0.21 0.30 19.69
C ASP A 88 -1.58 -0.13 19.16
N PHE A 89 -2.07 -1.27 19.61
CA PHE A 89 -3.45 -1.70 19.39
C PHE A 89 -4.39 -0.92 20.30
N ASP A 90 -5.57 -0.62 19.80
CA ASP A 90 -6.63 0.00 20.59
C ASP A 90 -7.24 -0.99 21.62
N ASN A 91 -8.18 -0.49 22.44
CA ASN A 91 -8.86 -1.29 23.46
C ASN A 91 -9.72 -2.43 22.91
N HIS A 92 -9.99 -2.43 21.60
CA HIS A 92 -10.72 -3.47 20.89
C HIS A 92 -9.79 -4.43 20.13
N GLY A 93 -8.48 -4.24 20.26
CA GLY A 93 -7.46 -5.07 19.63
C GLY A 93 -7.24 -4.76 18.14
N TRP A 94 -7.55 -3.55 17.69
CA TRP A 94 -7.31 -3.09 16.33
C TRP A 94 -6.18 -2.06 16.26
N LYS A 95 -5.36 -2.14 15.24
CA LYS A 95 -4.27 -1.22 14.95
C LYS A 95 -4.35 -0.76 13.50
N ALA A 96 -4.51 0.54 13.32
CA ALA A 96 -4.66 1.12 12.00
C ALA A 96 -3.33 1.34 11.28
N MET A 97 -3.38 1.23 9.95
CA MET A 97 -2.29 1.54 9.04
C MET A 97 -2.80 2.30 7.83
N ALA A 98 -1.97 3.20 7.31
CA ALA A 98 -2.27 4.04 6.16
C ALA A 98 -1.11 4.08 5.18
N ALA A 99 -1.41 4.24 3.90
CA ALA A 99 -0.43 4.49 2.86
C ALA A 99 -1.03 5.40 1.78
N VAL A 100 -0.21 6.29 1.22
CA VAL A 100 -0.56 7.07 0.04
C VAL A 100 0.51 6.94 -1.03
N ILE A 101 0.09 6.93 -2.29
CA ILE A 101 0.97 7.12 -3.43
C ILE A 101 0.73 8.52 -3.96
N ILE A 102 1.81 9.28 -4.06
CA ILE A 102 1.81 10.63 -4.64
C ILE A 102 2.52 10.59 -5.98
N LYS A 103 1.88 11.16 -7.00
CA LYS A 103 2.42 11.29 -8.33
C LYS A 103 2.04 12.65 -8.91
N ASN A 104 3.03 13.36 -9.47
CA ASN A 104 2.88 14.74 -9.97
C ASN A 104 2.29 15.66 -8.89
N SER A 105 2.82 15.56 -7.66
CA SER A 105 2.38 16.31 -6.47
C SER A 105 0.93 16.11 -6.06
N LYS A 106 0.29 15.03 -6.51
CA LYS A 106 -1.10 14.68 -6.17
C LYS A 106 -1.19 13.29 -5.60
N VAL A 107 -2.05 13.12 -4.62
CA VAL A 107 -2.43 11.80 -4.12
C VAL A 107 -3.21 11.08 -5.21
N VAL A 108 -2.66 9.96 -5.69
CA VAL A 108 -3.30 9.11 -6.72
C VAL A 108 -3.85 7.81 -6.14
N THR A 109 -3.38 7.43 -4.95
CA THR A 109 -3.87 6.26 -4.22
C THR A 109 -3.86 6.56 -2.73
N ALA A 110 -4.91 6.16 -2.03
CA ALA A 110 -4.99 6.15 -0.58
C ALA A 110 -5.46 4.76 -0.14
N ALA A 111 -4.70 4.13 0.73
CA ALA A 111 -5.00 2.83 1.33
C ALA A 111 -5.04 2.97 2.85
N PHE A 112 -6.01 2.32 3.47
CA PHE A 112 -6.18 2.29 4.92
C PHE A 112 -6.81 0.96 5.31
N ASP A 113 -6.37 0.40 6.43
CA ASP A 113 -7.05 -0.71 7.09
C ASP A 113 -6.63 -0.79 8.57
N GLU A 114 -7.29 -1.67 9.32
CA GLU A 114 -6.95 -1.98 10.70
C GLU A 114 -6.65 -3.49 10.81
N THR A 115 -5.55 -3.86 11.48
CA THR A 115 -5.21 -5.27 11.75
C THR A 115 -5.60 -5.68 13.14
N ASN A 116 -6.08 -6.92 13.28
CA ASN A 116 -6.41 -7.51 14.57
C ASN A 116 -5.14 -8.03 15.27
N LYS A 117 -5.05 -7.85 16.60
CA LYS A 117 -3.88 -8.24 17.41
C LYS A 117 -3.70 -9.75 17.55
N ASP A 118 -4.79 -10.53 17.46
CA ASP A 118 -4.78 -11.94 17.81
C ASP A 118 -4.39 -12.82 16.60
N ASP A 119 -4.80 -12.43 15.39
CA ASP A 119 -4.58 -13.22 14.16
C ASP A 119 -4.04 -12.39 12.97
N GLY A 120 -3.92 -11.08 13.11
CA GLY A 120 -3.40 -10.18 12.08
C GLY A 120 -4.33 -9.97 10.88
N ARG A 121 -5.59 -10.44 10.93
CA ARG A 121 -6.53 -10.22 9.84
C ARG A 121 -6.91 -8.75 9.72
N TYR A 122 -7.23 -8.33 8.51
CA TYR A 122 -7.69 -6.99 8.25
C TYR A 122 -9.17 -6.84 8.56
N LYS A 123 -9.54 -5.69 9.13
CA LYS A 123 -10.92 -5.38 9.51
C LYS A 123 -11.85 -5.28 8.30
N SER A 124 -11.35 -4.81 7.17
CA SER A 124 -12.12 -4.69 5.94
C SER A 124 -12.60 -6.04 5.39
N VAL A 125 -11.90 -7.14 5.71
CA VAL A 125 -12.22 -8.51 5.25
C VAL A 125 -12.73 -9.41 6.37
N ASP A 126 -12.98 -8.88 7.57
CA ASP A 126 -13.58 -9.60 8.68
C ASP A 126 -15.11 -9.68 8.47
N GLU A 127 -15.58 -10.83 7.99
CA GLU A 127 -17.00 -11.03 7.63
C GLU A 127 -17.94 -10.89 8.84
N GLU A 128 -17.53 -11.39 10.02
CA GLU A 128 -18.31 -11.29 11.24
C GLU A 128 -18.43 -9.83 11.70
N TYR A 129 -17.30 -9.11 11.72
CA TYR A 129 -17.29 -7.69 12.05
C TYR A 129 -18.13 -6.88 11.05
N ALA A 130 -17.98 -7.14 9.75
CA ALA A 130 -18.72 -6.46 8.69
C ALA A 130 -20.24 -6.68 8.81
N SER A 131 -20.67 -7.93 9.07
CA SER A 131 -22.09 -8.26 9.27
C SER A 131 -22.67 -7.53 10.47
N ASN A 132 -22.01 -7.60 11.62
CA ASN A 132 -22.43 -6.93 12.84
C ASN A 132 -22.49 -5.40 12.70
N MET A 133 -21.51 -4.81 12.01
CA MET A 133 -21.46 -3.38 11.76
C MET A 133 -22.57 -2.96 10.79
N LYS A 134 -22.81 -3.74 9.73
CA LYS A 134 -23.88 -3.46 8.75
C LYS A 134 -25.27 -3.45 9.38
N GLU A 135 -25.54 -4.41 10.26
CA GLU A 135 -26.81 -4.49 10.99
C GLU A 135 -27.02 -3.27 11.91
N LYS A 136 -25.97 -2.85 12.62
CA LYS A 136 -26.07 -1.77 13.61
C LYS A 136 -26.00 -0.38 13.03
N SER A 137 -25.25 -0.18 11.96
CA SER A 137 -24.90 1.15 11.46
C SER A 137 -25.16 1.37 9.98
N GLY A 138 -25.61 0.34 9.25
CA GLY A 138 -25.93 0.44 7.83
C GLY A 138 -24.72 0.45 6.89
N THR A 139 -23.50 0.37 7.41
CA THR A 139 -22.25 0.34 6.63
C THR A 139 -21.33 -0.78 7.09
N THR A 140 -20.30 -1.10 6.28
CA THR A 140 -19.22 -2.04 6.63
C THR A 140 -17.89 -1.31 6.71
N PRO A 141 -16.84 -1.91 7.32
CA PRO A 141 -15.51 -1.31 7.32
C PRO A 141 -14.99 -1.05 5.91
N ALA A 142 -15.14 -2.02 5.00
CA ALA A 142 -14.71 -1.89 3.61
C ALA A 142 -15.41 -0.73 2.87
N GLU A 143 -16.75 -0.62 3.01
CA GLU A 143 -17.52 0.48 2.41
C GLU A 143 -17.08 1.84 2.95
N ALA A 144 -16.90 1.96 4.27
CA ALA A 144 -16.44 3.20 4.89
C ALA A 144 -15.02 3.60 4.42
N ILE A 145 -14.08 2.66 4.41
CA ILE A 145 -12.71 2.88 3.93
C ILE A 145 -12.70 3.34 2.48
N GLN A 146 -13.51 2.73 1.62
CA GLN A 146 -13.61 3.11 0.21
C GLN A 146 -14.09 4.56 0.04
N VAL A 147 -15.12 4.97 0.80
CA VAL A 147 -15.65 6.34 0.76
C VAL A 147 -14.61 7.35 1.23
N LEU A 148 -13.93 7.07 2.36
CA LEU A 148 -12.91 7.94 2.93
C LEU A 148 -11.70 8.08 1.99
N SER A 149 -11.21 6.97 1.43
CA SER A 149 -10.07 6.96 0.50
C SER A 149 -10.38 7.75 -0.78
N LYS A 150 -11.58 7.57 -1.33
CA LYS A 150 -12.04 8.36 -2.47
C LYS A 150 -12.11 9.84 -2.14
N SER A 151 -12.70 10.21 -1.00
CA SER A 151 -12.82 11.60 -0.57
C SER A 151 -11.45 12.28 -0.41
N LEU A 152 -10.46 11.59 0.16
CA LEU A 152 -9.09 12.09 0.28
C LEU A 152 -8.45 12.34 -1.09
N ILE A 153 -8.60 11.41 -2.03
CA ILE A 153 -8.09 11.56 -3.40
C ILE A 153 -8.77 12.74 -4.10
N ASP A 154 -10.07 12.89 -3.97
CA ASP A 154 -10.82 13.99 -4.59
C ASP A 154 -10.46 15.35 -3.97
N LYS A 155 -10.34 15.44 -2.64
CA LYS A 155 -10.00 16.66 -1.90
C LYS A 155 -8.50 16.99 -1.90
N GLN A 156 -7.63 15.99 -2.10
CA GLN A 156 -6.18 16.10 -1.92
C GLN A 156 -5.78 16.53 -0.51
N ASP A 157 -6.58 16.17 0.48
CA ASP A 157 -6.44 16.55 1.88
C ASP A 157 -7.01 15.44 2.78
N ALA A 158 -6.45 15.29 3.99
CA ALA A 158 -6.94 14.36 4.99
C ALA A 158 -8.22 14.79 5.70
N ASP A 159 -8.60 16.07 5.59
CA ASP A 159 -9.88 16.57 6.15
C ASP A 159 -11.08 16.12 5.32
N VAL A 160 -11.37 14.83 5.44
CA VAL A 160 -12.51 14.17 4.80
C VAL A 160 -13.73 14.13 5.72
N ASP A 161 -14.92 14.05 5.14
CA ASP A 161 -16.14 13.95 5.93
C ASP A 161 -16.25 12.59 6.61
N SER A 162 -16.84 12.55 7.80
CA SER A 162 -17.08 11.29 8.50
C SER A 162 -18.14 10.46 7.79
N VAL A 163 -17.98 9.14 7.82
CA VAL A 163 -18.98 8.19 7.28
C VAL A 163 -19.95 7.81 8.38
N THR A 164 -21.25 7.98 8.13
CA THR A 164 -22.29 7.61 9.10
C THR A 164 -22.14 6.15 9.51
N GLY A 165 -22.11 5.89 10.81
CA GLY A 165 -21.94 4.56 11.37
C GLY A 165 -20.50 4.04 11.39
N ALA A 166 -19.52 4.84 10.94
CA ALA A 166 -18.07 4.49 10.95
C ALA A 166 -17.20 5.62 11.51
N THR A 167 -17.68 6.37 12.49
CA THR A 167 -16.98 7.54 13.03
C THR A 167 -15.58 7.19 13.55
N GLY A 168 -15.44 6.11 14.32
CA GLY A 168 -14.13 5.67 14.83
C GLY A 168 -13.12 5.34 13.73
N THR A 169 -13.58 4.68 12.65
CA THR A 169 -12.74 4.43 11.47
C THR A 169 -12.37 5.74 10.78
N ALA A 170 -13.30 6.68 10.65
CA ALA A 170 -13.04 7.99 10.04
C ALA A 170 -12.03 8.81 10.83
N ASP A 171 -12.11 8.80 12.16
CA ASP A 171 -11.18 9.53 13.02
C ASP A 171 -9.74 8.98 12.92
N LYS A 172 -9.58 7.65 12.96
CA LYS A 172 -8.29 6.99 12.75
C LYS A 172 -7.75 7.26 11.35
N PHE A 173 -8.62 7.17 10.33
CA PHE A 173 -8.27 7.47 8.94
C PHE A 173 -7.70 8.88 8.81
N LYS A 174 -8.41 9.90 9.30
CA LYS A 174 -7.97 11.30 9.25
C LYS A 174 -6.60 11.46 9.91
N THR A 175 -6.46 11.01 11.15
CA THR A 175 -5.22 11.14 11.93
C THR A 175 -4.02 10.52 11.19
N LEU A 176 -4.16 9.28 10.71
CA LEU A 176 -3.05 8.62 10.02
C LEU A 176 -2.78 9.18 8.63
N MET A 177 -3.80 9.63 7.91
CA MET A 177 -3.59 10.26 6.60
C MET A 177 -2.94 11.65 6.74
N GLU A 178 -3.27 12.44 7.78
CA GLU A 178 -2.55 13.67 8.10
C GLU A 178 -1.07 13.40 8.36
N GLU A 179 -0.76 12.39 9.19
CA GLU A 179 0.62 11.97 9.45
C GLU A 179 1.31 11.53 8.16
N THR A 180 0.66 10.66 7.38
CA THR A 180 1.22 10.14 6.12
C THR A 180 1.49 11.26 5.11
N LEU A 181 0.56 12.20 4.94
CA LEU A 181 0.73 13.36 4.05
C LEU A 181 1.78 14.37 4.56
N SER A 182 1.99 14.45 5.86
CA SER A 182 3.03 15.30 6.42
C SER A 182 4.44 14.83 6.07
N LEU A 183 4.62 13.51 5.90
CA LEU A 183 5.89 12.92 5.46
C LEU A 183 6.22 13.25 3.99
N ALA A 184 5.23 13.69 3.23
CA ALA A 184 5.35 14.01 1.81
C ALA A 184 5.57 15.50 1.52
N LYS A 185 5.68 16.33 2.53
CA LYS A 185 5.95 17.76 2.43
C LYS A 185 7.42 18.04 2.65
#